data_7a8d7328e7875aa98a5589e7e64ec942
#
_entry.id   7a8d7328e7875aa98a5589e7e64ec942
#
_cell.length_a   1.000
_cell.length_b   1.000
_cell.length_c   1.000
_cell.angle_alpha   90.00
_cell.angle_beta   90.00
_cell.angle_gamma   90.00
#
_symmetry.space_group_name_H-M   'P 1'
#
loop_
_entity.id
_entity.type
_entity.pdbx_description
1 polymer ?
#
loop_
_entity_poly.entity_id
_entity_poly.type
_entity_poly.pdbx_seq_one_letter_code
_entity_poly.pdbx_strand_id
1 'polypeptide(L)'
;MLRAVFRVGAVAVLIAGWATACDGGLAPEPICARGLVGVCGTIHFRGSVPDSTDNVFVAAYLTFPQTCNDLINNRRPVIPGSVPYTDSAAAYSMTLDPGTYHWVVAVWKKVGTLHLSPADTALLRVAGYYRNPADTSQPGIVTVPTGAAAGDVNFVANLDSLRPATDFVTCTAQ
;
A
#
# COMPACT_ATOMS: atom_id res chain seq x y z
N MET A 1 -23.55 -75.34 36.58
CA MET A 1 -22.53 -75.06 35.53
C MET A 1 -23.12 -74.03 34.59
N LEU A 2 -22.91 -72.79 34.83
CA LEU A 2 -23.46 -71.68 34.06
C LEU A 2 -22.33 -70.93 33.36
N ARG A 3 -22.33 -70.91 32.04
CA ARG A 3 -21.34 -70.15 31.23
C ARG A 3 -21.83 -68.73 31.08
N ALA A 4 -21.10 -67.81 31.67
CA ALA A 4 -21.28 -66.39 31.42
C ALA A 4 -20.51 -65.96 30.12
N VAL A 5 -21.24 -65.57 29.12
CA VAL A 5 -20.70 -65.03 27.87
C VAL A 5 -20.63 -63.52 28.04
N PHE A 6 -19.42 -63.00 28.17
CA PHE A 6 -19.15 -61.52 28.18
C PHE A 6 -19.27 -61.00 26.75
N ARG A 7 -20.26 -60.20 26.48
CA ARG A 7 -20.32 -59.37 25.28
C ARG A 7 -19.58 -58.07 25.50
N VAL A 8 -18.39 -57.99 25.00
CA VAL A 8 -17.69 -56.74 24.83
C VAL A 8 -18.21 -56.13 23.51
N GLY A 9 -19.17 -55.24 23.61
CA GLY A 9 -19.72 -54.49 22.48
C GLY A 9 -19.00 -53.17 22.30
N ALA A 10 -18.51 -52.98 21.13
CA ALA A 10 -17.89 -51.84 20.51
C ALA A 10 -18.43 -50.47 20.96
N VAL A 11 -17.55 -49.72 21.56
CA VAL A 11 -17.63 -48.23 21.66
C VAL A 11 -16.32 -47.68 21.08
N ALA A 12 -16.20 -47.83 19.80
CA ALA A 12 -15.14 -47.17 19.05
C ALA A 12 -15.76 -46.77 17.71
N VAL A 13 -16.09 -45.54 17.56
CA VAL A 13 -16.36 -44.82 16.31
C VAL A 13 -17.29 -43.66 16.64
N LEU A 14 -16.76 -42.53 17.06
CA LEU A 14 -17.42 -41.21 16.94
C LEU A 14 -16.47 -40.07 17.29
N ILE A 15 -15.17 -40.17 16.97
CA ILE A 15 -14.23 -39.03 17.10
C ILE A 15 -13.50 -38.77 15.77
N ALA A 16 -14.17 -38.88 14.65
CA ALA A 16 -13.56 -38.65 13.35
C ALA A 16 -14.36 -37.63 12.52
N GLY A 17 -14.81 -36.57 13.10
CA GLY A 17 -15.68 -35.66 12.36
C GLY A 17 -15.45 -34.16 12.57
N TRP A 18 -14.43 -33.77 13.32
CA TRP A 18 -14.30 -32.33 13.66
C TRP A 18 -13.00 -31.66 13.19
N ALA A 19 -12.35 -32.20 12.20
CA ALA A 19 -11.09 -31.64 11.68
C ALA A 19 -11.18 -30.99 10.30
N THR A 20 -12.35 -30.61 9.81
CA THR A 20 -12.47 -30.01 8.47
C THR A 20 -13.23 -28.70 8.44
N ALA A 21 -13.09 -27.88 9.46
CA ALA A 21 -13.78 -26.58 9.49
C ALA A 21 -12.83 -25.40 9.78
N CYS A 22 -11.66 -25.38 9.15
CA CYS A 22 -10.73 -24.26 9.34
C CYS A 22 -10.14 -23.68 8.06
N ASP A 23 -10.71 -23.90 6.91
CA ASP A 23 -10.28 -23.25 5.68
C ASP A 23 -11.37 -22.44 4.97
N GLY A 24 -12.40 -22.07 5.72
CA GLY A 24 -13.27 -20.98 5.32
C GLY A 24 -12.61 -19.61 5.44
N GLY A 25 -11.31 -19.52 5.29
CA GLY A 25 -10.63 -18.26 5.10
C GLY A 25 -11.22 -17.63 3.84
N LEU A 26 -12.00 -16.53 4.03
CA LEU A 26 -12.41 -15.68 2.94
C LEU A 26 -11.17 -15.46 2.07
N ALA A 27 -11.22 -15.89 0.81
CA ALA A 27 -10.18 -15.52 -0.13
C ALA A 27 -10.03 -14.01 -0.01
N PRO A 28 -8.84 -13.48 0.24
CA PRO A 28 -8.66 -12.05 0.38
C PRO A 28 -9.30 -11.41 -0.84
N GLU A 29 -10.26 -10.50 -0.60
CA GLU A 29 -10.89 -9.78 -1.71
C GLU A 29 -9.78 -9.21 -2.57
N PRO A 30 -9.86 -9.37 -3.89
CA PRO A 30 -8.85 -8.80 -4.77
C PRO A 30 -8.81 -7.29 -4.49
N ILE A 31 -7.69 -6.83 -3.96
CA ILE A 31 -7.46 -5.42 -3.60
C ILE A 31 -7.70 -4.51 -4.81
N CYS A 32 -7.52 -5.05 -6.01
CA CYS A 32 -7.80 -4.37 -7.26
C CYS A 32 -9.26 -4.51 -7.67
N ALA A 33 -9.94 -3.40 -7.86
CA ALA A 33 -11.27 -3.37 -8.44
C ALA A 33 -11.26 -4.06 -9.82
N ARG A 34 -12.30 -4.84 -10.10
CA ARG A 34 -12.44 -5.52 -11.39
C ARG A 34 -12.43 -4.51 -12.54
N GLY A 35 -11.58 -4.72 -13.54
CA GLY A 35 -11.45 -3.84 -14.70
C GLY A 35 -10.55 -2.62 -14.46
N LEU A 36 -9.91 -2.49 -13.30
CA LEU A 36 -8.90 -1.46 -13.08
C LEU A 36 -7.72 -1.69 -14.02
N VAL A 37 -7.30 -0.65 -14.72
CA VAL A 37 -5.98 -0.55 -15.34
C VAL A 37 -5.18 0.44 -14.50
N GLY A 38 -4.09 -0.04 -13.89
CA GLY A 38 -3.35 0.80 -12.97
C GLY A 38 -2.64 0.03 -11.87
N VAL A 39 -2.64 0.56 -10.67
CA VAL A 39 -2.02 -0.06 -9.49
C VAL A 39 -2.98 -0.10 -8.31
N CYS A 40 -2.87 -1.14 -7.50
CA CYS A 40 -3.59 -1.22 -6.24
C CYS A 40 -2.75 -1.94 -5.18
N GLY A 41 -3.07 -1.69 -3.92
CA GLY A 41 -2.37 -2.28 -2.79
C GLY A 41 -2.92 -1.79 -1.47
N THR A 42 -2.19 -2.08 -0.42
CA THR A 42 -2.48 -1.65 0.94
C THR A 42 -1.34 -0.83 1.50
N ILE A 43 -1.68 0.31 2.09
CA ILE A 43 -0.74 1.09 2.90
C ILE A 43 -0.97 0.73 4.35
N HIS A 44 0.09 0.30 5.04
CA HIS A 44 0.08 0.08 6.48
C HIS A 44 0.62 1.33 7.17
N PHE A 45 -0.23 2.03 7.90
CA PHE A 45 0.16 3.23 8.64
C PHE A 45 0.81 2.87 9.97
N ARG A 46 1.85 3.60 10.33
CA ARG A 46 2.55 3.54 11.61
C ARG A 46 2.75 4.94 12.16
N GLY A 47 2.80 5.03 13.49
CA GLY A 47 3.00 6.29 14.19
C GLY A 47 1.71 7.06 14.37
N SER A 48 1.84 8.23 14.99
CA SER A 48 0.74 9.11 15.31
C SER A 48 0.47 10.08 14.17
N VAL A 49 -0.80 10.32 13.88
CA VAL A 49 -1.19 11.32 12.87
C VAL A 49 -0.84 12.72 13.41
N PRO A 50 0.01 13.51 12.74
CA PRO A 50 0.31 14.87 13.18
C PRO A 50 -0.93 15.76 13.14
N ASP A 51 -1.13 16.63 14.14
CA ASP A 51 -2.29 17.55 14.22
C ASP A 51 -2.41 18.48 13.00
N SER A 52 -1.30 18.75 12.32
CA SER A 52 -1.26 19.57 11.10
C SER A 52 -1.53 18.80 9.81
N THR A 53 -2.02 17.56 9.90
CA THR A 53 -2.35 16.75 8.72
C THR A 53 -3.59 17.28 8.04
N ASP A 54 -3.46 17.62 6.76
CA ASP A 54 -4.59 17.92 5.89
C ASP A 54 -5.02 16.68 5.13
N ASN A 55 -4.04 15.96 4.57
CA ASN A 55 -4.31 14.79 3.74
C ASN A 55 -3.09 13.85 3.64
N VAL A 56 -3.37 12.60 3.28
CA VAL A 56 -2.37 11.65 2.80
C VAL A 56 -2.87 11.10 1.46
N PHE A 57 -2.01 11.10 0.46
CA PHE A 57 -2.34 10.59 -0.86
C PHE A 57 -1.20 9.73 -1.42
N VAL A 58 -1.50 8.90 -2.41
CA VAL A 58 -0.50 8.13 -3.15
C VAL A 58 -0.18 8.86 -4.44
N ALA A 59 1.08 8.88 -4.80
CA ALA A 59 1.55 9.40 -6.06
C ALA A 59 2.39 8.35 -6.79
N ALA A 60 2.29 8.31 -8.12
CA ALA A 60 3.10 7.42 -8.95
C ALA A 60 3.85 8.21 -10.03
N TYR A 61 5.13 7.93 -10.16
CA TYR A 61 6.03 8.59 -11.09
C TYR A 61 6.58 7.59 -12.12
N LEU A 62 6.44 7.90 -13.40
CA LEU A 62 7.02 7.11 -14.51
C LEU A 62 8.56 7.08 -14.45
N THR A 63 9.17 8.15 -13.97
CA THR A 63 10.61 8.23 -13.75
C THR A 63 10.87 8.80 -12.37
N PHE A 64 11.89 8.30 -11.68
CA PHE A 64 12.24 8.83 -10.37
C PHE A 64 12.60 10.32 -10.50
N PRO A 65 11.96 11.23 -9.76
CA PRO A 65 12.23 12.67 -9.83
C PRO A 65 13.65 12.97 -9.35
N GLN A 66 14.32 13.90 -10.01
CA GLN A 66 15.68 14.31 -9.65
C GLN A 66 15.72 15.68 -9.00
N THR A 67 14.73 16.52 -9.31
CA THR A 67 14.64 17.90 -8.81
C THR A 67 13.29 18.18 -8.17
N CYS A 68 13.21 19.24 -7.37
CA CYS A 68 11.92 19.72 -6.83
C CYS A 68 10.93 20.09 -7.94
N ASN A 69 11.40 20.57 -9.06
CA ASN A 69 10.56 20.88 -10.20
C ASN A 69 9.98 19.61 -10.86
N ASP A 70 10.73 18.51 -10.86
CA ASP A 70 10.22 17.21 -11.35
C ASP A 70 9.10 16.67 -10.48
N LEU A 71 9.14 16.91 -9.17
CA LEU A 71 8.09 16.47 -8.25
C LEU A 71 6.73 17.11 -8.58
N ILE A 72 6.72 18.36 -8.99
CA ILE A 72 5.49 19.16 -9.10
C ILE A 72 5.09 19.38 -10.56
N ASN A 73 6.02 19.74 -11.44
CA ASN A 73 5.71 20.26 -12.77
C ASN A 73 6.07 19.33 -13.92
N ASN A 74 7.30 18.84 -13.97
CA ASN A 74 7.82 18.18 -15.18
C ASN A 74 7.47 16.69 -15.26
N ARG A 75 7.24 16.06 -14.13
CA ARG A 75 6.97 14.62 -14.03
C ARG A 75 5.74 14.37 -13.18
N ARG A 76 4.69 15.11 -13.50
CA ARG A 76 3.46 15.11 -12.70
C ARG A 76 3.08 13.70 -12.28
N PRO A 77 3.01 13.44 -10.97
CA PRO A 77 2.51 12.17 -10.50
C PRO A 77 1.03 12.05 -10.81
N VAL A 78 0.56 10.84 -11.03
CA VAL A 78 -0.86 10.57 -10.95
C VAL A 78 -1.23 10.52 -9.47
N ILE A 79 -2.16 11.37 -9.06
CA ILE A 79 -2.64 11.47 -7.67
C ILE A 79 -4.14 11.14 -7.68
N PRO A 80 -4.55 9.94 -7.24
CA PRO A 80 -5.95 9.50 -7.37
C PRO A 80 -6.88 10.11 -6.33
N GLY A 81 -6.38 10.63 -5.24
CA GLY A 81 -7.18 11.16 -4.13
C GLY A 81 -6.57 10.85 -2.76
N SER A 82 -7.32 11.19 -1.72
CA SER A 82 -6.90 10.91 -0.34
C SER A 82 -7.04 9.45 0.01
N VAL A 83 -6.16 8.98 0.86
CA VAL A 83 -6.23 7.66 1.49
C VAL A 83 -6.69 7.83 2.93
N PRO A 84 -7.60 6.98 3.45
CA PRO A 84 -7.96 6.97 4.86
C PRO A 84 -6.71 6.68 5.71
N TYR A 85 -6.19 7.70 6.40
CA TYR A 85 -4.94 7.60 7.17
C TYR A 85 -5.15 7.48 8.68
N THR A 86 -6.41 7.44 9.11
CA THR A 86 -6.79 7.25 10.52
C THR A 86 -6.81 5.78 10.93
N ASP A 87 -6.87 4.88 9.94
CA ASP A 87 -6.87 3.44 10.16
C ASP A 87 -5.43 2.91 10.13
N SER A 88 -5.20 1.77 10.74
CA SER A 88 -3.88 1.10 10.74
C SER A 88 -3.48 0.59 9.35
N ALA A 89 -4.45 0.40 8.47
CA ALA A 89 -4.23 0.01 7.08
C ALA A 89 -5.36 0.55 6.19
N ALA A 90 -5.01 0.98 5.00
CA ALA A 90 -5.96 1.43 3.99
C ALA A 90 -5.65 0.84 2.62
N ALA A 91 -6.65 0.28 1.99
CA ALA A 91 -6.56 -0.10 0.58
C ALA A 91 -6.54 1.15 -0.30
N TYR A 92 -5.77 1.11 -1.36
CA TYR A 92 -5.74 2.16 -2.36
C TYR A 92 -5.76 1.56 -3.77
N SER A 93 -6.30 2.32 -4.70
CA SER A 93 -6.23 2.01 -6.12
C SER A 93 -6.05 3.30 -6.91
N MET A 94 -5.31 3.24 -7.99
CA MET A 94 -5.12 4.36 -8.91
C MET A 94 -5.12 3.88 -10.35
N THR A 95 -5.88 4.57 -11.18
CA THR A 95 -5.85 4.36 -12.62
C THR A 95 -4.56 4.96 -13.17
N LEU A 96 -3.80 4.15 -13.88
CA LEU A 96 -2.54 4.53 -14.51
C LEU A 96 -2.50 3.99 -15.93
N ASP A 97 -1.85 4.70 -16.83
CA ASP A 97 -1.55 4.18 -18.15
C ASP A 97 -0.59 2.97 -18.06
N PRO A 98 -0.68 2.01 -19.00
CA PRO A 98 0.29 0.93 -19.08
C PRO A 98 1.71 1.48 -19.20
N GLY A 99 2.63 0.94 -18.39
CA GLY A 99 4.00 1.44 -18.34
C GLY A 99 4.74 1.04 -17.07
N THR A 100 5.97 1.49 -16.96
CA THR A 100 6.84 1.22 -15.80
C THR A 100 6.94 2.46 -14.93
N TYR A 101 6.55 2.31 -13.68
CA TYR A 101 6.58 3.38 -12.67
C TYR A 101 7.73 3.12 -11.72
N HIS A 102 8.62 4.10 -11.58
CA HIS A 102 9.84 3.99 -10.80
C HIS A 102 9.70 4.49 -9.36
N TRP A 103 8.56 5.06 -9.02
CA TRP A 103 8.29 5.47 -7.65
C TRP A 103 6.79 5.52 -7.40
N VAL A 104 6.32 4.72 -6.44
CA VAL A 104 4.97 4.76 -5.87
C VAL A 104 5.12 5.14 -4.40
N VAL A 105 4.59 6.28 -4.01
CA VAL A 105 4.90 6.96 -2.75
C VAL A 105 3.66 7.47 -2.04
N ALA A 106 3.58 7.27 -0.73
CA ALA A 106 2.61 7.95 0.13
C ALA A 106 3.17 9.32 0.54
N VAL A 107 2.43 10.34 0.22
CA VAL A 107 2.76 11.74 0.51
C VAL A 107 1.81 12.26 1.57
N TRP A 108 2.36 12.71 2.67
CA TRP A 108 1.67 13.47 3.69
C TRP A 108 1.65 14.95 3.31
N LYS A 109 0.49 15.56 3.39
CA LYS A 109 0.28 16.98 3.15
C LYS A 109 -0.08 17.68 4.44
N LYS A 110 0.67 18.73 4.74
CA LYS A 110 0.35 19.67 5.82
C LYS A 110 -0.82 20.58 5.41
N VAL A 111 -1.59 21.03 6.39
CA VAL A 111 -2.60 22.09 6.18
C VAL A 111 -1.96 23.27 5.47
N GLY A 112 -2.59 23.68 4.37
CA GLY A 112 -2.11 24.77 3.51
C GLY A 112 -2.55 24.58 2.06
N THR A 113 -2.53 25.66 1.31
CA THR A 113 -2.91 25.67 -0.10
C THR A 113 -1.71 25.31 -0.98
N LEU A 114 -1.89 24.33 -1.88
CA LEU A 114 -0.91 24.00 -2.91
C LEU A 114 -1.13 24.89 -4.14
N HIS A 115 -0.07 25.50 -4.63
CA HIS A 115 -0.07 26.35 -5.82
C HIS A 115 0.60 25.68 -7.03
N LEU A 116 0.97 24.40 -6.89
CA LEU A 116 1.71 23.61 -7.89
C LEU A 116 3.05 24.29 -8.26
N SER A 117 3.75 24.73 -7.25
CA SER A 117 5.07 25.37 -7.37
C SER A 117 6.13 24.60 -6.56
N PRO A 118 7.43 24.71 -6.87
CA PRO A 118 8.49 24.10 -6.07
C PRO A 118 8.46 24.48 -4.59
N ALA A 119 7.91 25.66 -4.24
CA ALA A 119 7.75 26.08 -2.85
C ALA A 119 6.77 25.20 -2.06
N ASP A 120 5.83 24.55 -2.72
CA ASP A 120 4.84 23.65 -2.09
C ASP A 120 5.48 22.39 -1.49
N THR A 121 6.72 22.08 -1.86
CA THR A 121 7.49 20.99 -1.23
C THR A 121 7.66 21.19 0.26
N ALA A 122 7.55 22.42 0.76
CA ALA A 122 7.53 22.71 2.19
C ALA A 122 6.29 22.15 2.92
N LEU A 123 5.18 21.98 2.21
CA LEU A 123 3.92 21.42 2.72
C LEU A 123 3.83 19.91 2.53
N LEU A 124 4.75 19.30 1.81
CA LEU A 124 4.72 17.89 1.45
C LEU A 124 5.87 17.14 2.14
N ARG A 125 5.56 15.93 2.60
CA ARG A 125 6.53 14.99 3.18
C ARG A 125 6.28 13.59 2.65
N VAL A 126 7.33 12.85 2.46
CA VAL A 126 7.26 11.43 2.15
C VAL A 126 6.99 10.67 3.44
N ALA A 127 5.84 10.00 3.51
CA ALA A 127 5.49 9.14 4.63
C ALA A 127 5.99 7.70 4.42
N GLY A 128 6.11 7.25 3.18
CA GLY A 128 6.61 5.94 2.82
C GLY A 128 6.51 5.72 1.32
N TYR A 129 7.09 4.64 0.83
CA TYR A 129 7.03 4.28 -0.58
C TYR A 129 7.14 2.77 -0.77
N TYR A 130 6.66 2.29 -1.91
CA TYR A 130 6.85 0.92 -2.31
C TYR A 130 8.34 0.64 -2.52
N ARG A 131 8.83 -0.42 -1.89
CA ARG A 131 10.26 -0.78 -1.89
C ARG A 131 10.54 -1.93 -2.82
N ASN A 132 11.73 -1.95 -3.36
CA ASN A 132 12.20 -3.09 -4.13
C ASN A 132 12.26 -4.33 -3.23
N PRO A 133 11.58 -5.44 -3.56
CA PRO A 133 11.62 -6.65 -2.75
C PRO A 133 13.02 -7.27 -2.59
N ALA A 134 13.91 -7.05 -3.57
CA ALA A 134 15.28 -7.57 -3.54
C ALA A 134 16.25 -6.66 -2.78
N ASP A 135 15.96 -5.35 -2.72
CA ASP A 135 16.76 -4.35 -1.99
C ASP A 135 15.83 -3.28 -1.40
N THR A 136 15.43 -3.48 -0.17
CA THR A 136 14.47 -2.60 0.52
C THR A 136 15.01 -1.19 0.82
N SER A 137 16.27 -0.90 0.54
CA SER A 137 16.83 0.46 0.62
C SER A 137 16.40 1.31 -0.59
N GLN A 138 16.03 0.67 -1.70
CA GLN A 138 15.68 1.31 -2.96
C GLN A 138 14.17 1.37 -3.19
N PRO A 139 13.67 2.37 -3.94
CA PRO A 139 12.32 2.36 -4.45
C PRO A 139 12.05 1.12 -5.32
N GLY A 140 10.85 0.56 -5.17
CA GLY A 140 10.39 -0.54 -6.01
C GLY A 140 9.87 -0.04 -7.35
N ILE A 141 10.07 -0.84 -8.38
CA ILE A 141 9.55 -0.60 -9.72
C ILE A 141 8.24 -1.36 -9.88
N VAL A 142 7.23 -0.70 -10.41
CA VAL A 142 5.91 -1.27 -10.68
C VAL A 142 5.63 -1.21 -12.17
N THR A 143 5.35 -2.34 -12.79
CA THR A 143 4.94 -2.39 -14.19
C THR A 143 3.43 -2.60 -14.28
N VAL A 144 2.73 -1.64 -14.85
CA VAL A 144 1.29 -1.71 -15.15
C VAL A 144 1.13 -2.36 -16.52
N PRO A 145 0.50 -3.54 -16.61
CA PRO A 145 0.30 -4.22 -17.88
C PRO A 145 -0.84 -3.57 -18.67
N THR A 146 -0.87 -3.79 -19.97
CA THR A 146 -1.98 -3.34 -20.83
C THR A 146 -3.28 -4.06 -20.42
N GLY A 147 -4.31 -3.28 -20.12
CA GLY A 147 -5.65 -3.79 -19.81
C GLY A 147 -5.81 -4.46 -18.44
N ALA A 148 -4.81 -4.35 -17.55
CA ALA A 148 -4.88 -4.93 -16.22
C ALA A 148 -4.24 -4.04 -15.16
N ALA A 149 -4.41 -4.40 -13.89
CA ALA A 149 -3.77 -3.74 -12.78
C ALA A 149 -2.55 -4.52 -12.28
N ALA A 150 -1.54 -3.80 -11.80
CA ALA A 150 -0.48 -4.31 -10.96
C ALA A 150 -1.00 -4.33 -9.51
N GLY A 151 -1.22 -5.53 -8.97
CA GLY A 151 -1.66 -5.74 -7.59
C GLY A 151 -0.50 -5.86 -6.61
N ASP A 152 -0.86 -5.96 -5.32
CA ASP A 152 0.07 -6.23 -4.21
C ASP A 152 1.18 -5.17 -4.05
N VAL A 153 0.93 -3.94 -4.49
CA VAL A 153 1.86 -2.84 -4.29
C VAL A 153 1.69 -2.30 -2.86
N ASN A 154 2.06 -3.16 -1.90
CA ASN A 154 1.87 -2.91 -0.47
C ASN A 154 3.11 -2.26 0.14
N PHE A 155 2.93 -1.28 1.01
CA PHE A 155 4.05 -0.64 1.71
C PHE A 155 3.62 0.01 3.02
N VAL A 156 4.61 0.42 3.81
CA VAL A 156 4.42 1.09 5.09
C VAL A 156 4.58 2.59 4.92
N ALA A 157 3.63 3.37 5.43
CA ALA A 157 3.74 4.80 5.66
C ALA A 157 3.95 5.06 7.16
N ASN A 158 5.05 5.70 7.52
CA ASN A 158 5.38 6.03 8.90
C ASN A 158 5.19 7.53 9.15
N LEU A 159 4.16 7.86 9.91
CA LEU A 159 3.78 9.25 10.21
C LEU A 159 4.65 9.90 11.29
N ASP A 160 5.39 9.09 12.09
CA ASP A 160 6.39 9.62 13.03
C ASP A 160 7.73 9.95 12.35
N SER A 161 7.94 9.49 11.11
CA SER A 161 9.20 9.64 10.36
C SER A 161 8.97 10.26 9.00
N LEU A 162 8.22 11.36 8.97
CA LEU A 162 7.95 12.11 7.75
C LEU A 162 9.22 12.76 7.22
N ARG A 163 9.60 12.42 5.99
CA ARG A 163 10.83 12.90 5.36
C ARG A 163 10.57 14.04 4.39
N PRO A 164 11.34 15.12 4.41
CA PRO A 164 11.22 16.17 3.42
C PRO A 164 11.54 15.64 2.01
N ALA A 165 10.92 16.25 0.99
CA ALA A 165 11.18 15.86 -0.40
C ALA A 165 12.66 16.01 -0.79
N THR A 166 13.36 16.96 -0.16
CA THR A 166 14.79 17.21 -0.36
C THR A 166 15.71 16.07 0.03
N ASP A 167 15.22 15.08 0.78
CA ASP A 167 15.98 13.86 1.08
C ASP A 167 16.05 12.91 -0.13
N PHE A 168 15.20 13.14 -1.13
CA PHE A 168 15.07 12.27 -2.30
C PHE A 168 15.46 12.96 -3.60
N VAL A 169 15.36 14.29 -3.65
CA VAL A 169 15.59 15.09 -4.85
C VAL A 169 16.42 16.33 -4.51
N THR A 170 17.16 16.84 -5.48
CA THR A 170 17.92 18.07 -5.33
C THR A 170 17.03 19.28 -5.58
N CYS A 171 16.85 20.11 -4.58
CA CYS A 171 16.12 21.37 -4.70
C CYS A 171 17.15 22.52 -4.78
N THR A 172 17.51 22.94 -5.97
CA THR A 172 18.24 24.19 -6.17
C THR A 172 17.29 25.37 -6.02
N ALA A 173 17.62 26.31 -5.15
CA ALA A 173 16.95 27.60 -5.10
C ALA A 173 17.11 28.28 -6.48
N GLN A 174 15.98 28.57 -7.13
CA GLN A 174 15.94 29.43 -8.32
C GLN A 174 15.81 30.88 -7.89
#